data_9a16453221e5ea9ba4fc4a1c450b962e
#
_entry.id   9a16453221e5ea9ba4fc4a1c450b962e
#
_cell.length_a   1.000
_cell.length_b   1.000
_cell.length_c   1.000
_cell.angle_alpha   90.00
_cell.angle_beta   90.00
_cell.angle_gamma   90.00
#
_symmetry.space_group_name_H-M   'P 1'
#
loop_
_entity.id
_entity.type
_entity.pdbx_description
1 polymer ?
#
loop_
_entity_poly.entity_id
_entity_poly.type
_entity_poly.pdbx_seq_one_letter_code
_entity_poly.pdbx_strand_id
1 'polypeptide(L)'
;MAGLASSVVLGEKSDAACAVASFSGRVCIAWTGTDTRLNLMSSADGQVFGNKTTLPFRSYRLEHDTDSDGSSTTRTVPLAPALACNEDGDHLVWTGSDRGVNHYSTSTAGTGYLGEQSSEPAAVAARGQELLLAWTGTDRRVNLRHRVGVHWEPKWTLDEHSSLAPAVCASATELALAWTGTDRHLNVMVTRGGQWGAPVRLEETSSDPPALCPRGDRFVLAWTGTDRRVNLATFGPDGASPAEQLEATSSHAPSLCPLGDETTLVAWTGSDRRLNLAIAY
;
A
#
# COMPACT_ATOMS: atom_id res chain seq x y z
N MET A 1 -13.63 10.21 18.41
CA MET A 1 -13.39 10.63 17.00
C MET A 1 -11.92 10.94 16.89
N ALA A 2 -11.18 10.17 16.09
CA ALA A 2 -9.81 10.53 15.74
C ALA A 2 -9.87 11.88 15.00
N GLY A 3 -9.32 12.91 15.61
CA GLY A 3 -9.20 14.20 14.98
C GLY A 3 -8.08 14.16 13.97
N LEU A 4 -8.37 14.46 12.71
CA LEU A 4 -7.31 14.78 11.76
C LEU A 4 -6.71 16.13 12.17
N ALA A 5 -5.45 16.14 12.57
CA ALA A 5 -4.70 17.37 12.71
C ALA A 5 -3.92 17.63 11.43
N SER A 6 -3.86 18.87 11.00
CA SER A 6 -3.16 19.34 9.79
C SER A 6 -3.38 18.48 8.55
N SER A 7 -4.22 18.90 7.64
CA SER A 7 -4.36 18.31 6.32
C SER A 7 -3.53 19.09 5.29
N VAL A 8 -2.85 18.37 4.42
CA VAL A 8 -2.09 18.91 3.28
C VAL A 8 -2.69 18.36 1.99
N VAL A 9 -2.93 19.25 1.02
CA VAL A 9 -3.33 18.86 -0.32
C VAL A 9 -2.19 19.21 -1.28
N LEU A 10 -1.63 18.19 -1.93
CA LEU A 10 -0.57 18.39 -2.90
C LEU A 10 -1.14 18.84 -4.26
N GLY A 11 -0.35 19.58 -5.03
CA GLY A 11 -0.70 19.96 -6.40
C GLY A 11 -0.69 18.80 -7.40
N GLU A 12 -0.21 17.63 -6.98
CA GLU A 12 -0.04 16.44 -7.78
C GLU A 12 -1.34 15.66 -7.94
N LYS A 13 -1.49 15.02 -9.11
CA LYS A 13 -2.70 14.23 -9.44
C LYS A 13 -2.35 12.78 -9.74
N SER A 14 -3.24 11.88 -9.35
CA SER A 14 -3.18 10.44 -9.62
C SER A 14 -4.57 9.90 -9.97
N ASP A 15 -4.62 8.89 -10.81
CA ASP A 15 -5.79 8.06 -11.08
C ASP A 15 -5.71 6.68 -10.39
N ALA A 16 -4.81 6.57 -9.39
CA ALA A 16 -4.62 5.39 -8.56
C ALA A 16 -4.36 5.81 -7.11
N ALA A 17 -4.32 4.87 -6.20
CA ALA A 17 -3.86 5.12 -4.83
C ALA A 17 -2.40 5.61 -4.84
N CYS A 18 -2.03 6.42 -3.85
CA CYS A 18 -0.64 6.75 -3.56
C CYS A 18 -0.07 5.81 -2.49
N ALA A 19 1.25 5.83 -2.32
CA ALA A 19 1.96 5.11 -1.27
C ALA A 19 2.80 6.09 -0.46
N VAL A 20 2.77 5.96 0.87
CA VAL A 20 3.63 6.72 1.79
C VAL A 20 4.47 5.77 2.62
N ALA A 21 5.69 6.19 2.93
CA ALA A 21 6.58 5.49 3.84
C ALA A 21 7.43 6.51 4.59
N SER A 22 7.91 6.14 5.78
CA SER A 22 8.76 6.98 6.59
C SER A 22 9.97 6.21 7.10
N PHE A 23 11.10 6.90 7.23
CA PHE A 23 12.32 6.39 7.83
C PHE A 23 13.15 7.55 8.38
N SER A 24 13.59 7.44 9.64
CA SER A 24 14.44 8.43 10.31
C SER A 24 13.93 9.87 10.19
N GLY A 25 12.63 10.07 10.41
CA GLY A 25 11.96 11.38 10.35
C GLY A 25 11.68 11.89 8.94
N ARG A 26 12.20 11.27 7.88
CA ARG A 26 11.86 11.58 6.51
C ARG A 26 10.61 10.82 6.07
N VAL A 27 9.70 11.50 5.41
CA VAL A 27 8.50 10.93 4.78
C VAL A 27 8.68 10.96 3.26
N CYS A 28 8.37 9.87 2.62
CA CYS A 28 8.31 9.78 1.16
C CYS A 28 6.90 9.46 0.70
N ILE A 29 6.51 10.01 -0.44
CA ILE A 29 5.27 9.68 -1.15
C ILE A 29 5.59 9.27 -2.58
N ALA A 30 4.99 8.16 -3.02
CA ALA A 30 5.04 7.70 -4.41
C ALA A 30 3.64 7.61 -4.99
N TRP A 31 3.50 7.90 -6.27
CA TRP A 31 2.23 7.79 -6.98
C TRP A 31 2.44 7.53 -8.48
N THR A 32 1.42 6.98 -9.09
CA THR A 32 1.33 6.88 -10.54
C THR A 32 0.66 8.13 -11.09
N GLY A 33 1.38 8.90 -11.88
CA GLY A 33 0.84 10.09 -12.52
C GLY A 33 -0.23 9.75 -13.55
N THR A 34 -0.95 10.76 -14.02
CA THR A 34 -1.96 10.62 -15.07
C THR A 34 -1.39 10.16 -16.42
N ASP A 35 -0.07 10.24 -16.58
CA ASP A 35 0.70 9.70 -17.70
C ASP A 35 1.20 8.27 -17.45
N THR A 36 0.74 7.63 -16.38
CA THR A 36 1.14 6.30 -15.89
C THR A 36 2.58 6.18 -15.39
N ARG A 37 3.36 7.26 -15.36
CA ARG A 37 4.71 7.24 -14.82
C ARG A 37 4.71 7.26 -13.29
N LEU A 38 5.70 6.58 -12.72
CA LEU A 38 5.93 6.62 -11.29
C LEU A 38 6.62 7.94 -10.91
N ASN A 39 6.13 8.53 -9.83
CA ASN A 39 6.68 9.76 -9.26
C ASN A 39 6.99 9.55 -7.78
N LEU A 40 7.99 10.29 -7.30
CA LEU A 40 8.44 10.26 -5.91
C LEU A 40 8.70 11.68 -5.43
N MET A 41 8.28 11.97 -4.20
CA MET A 41 8.62 13.19 -3.47
C MET A 41 9.00 12.85 -2.04
N SER A 42 9.68 13.75 -1.36
CA SER A 42 10.02 13.59 0.05
C SER A 42 9.74 14.86 0.86
N SER A 43 9.60 14.67 2.16
CA SER A 43 9.38 15.70 3.17
C SER A 43 10.20 15.37 4.41
N ALA A 44 10.69 16.39 5.12
CA ALA A 44 11.37 16.24 6.41
C ALA A 44 10.39 16.26 7.61
N ASP A 45 9.14 16.70 7.38
CA ASP A 45 8.14 16.93 8.44
C ASP A 45 6.76 16.31 8.12
N GLY A 46 6.61 15.68 6.96
CA GLY A 46 5.34 15.15 6.49
C GLY A 46 4.32 16.21 6.04
N GLN A 47 4.70 17.49 6.00
CA GLN A 47 3.83 18.61 5.64
C GLN A 47 4.26 19.31 4.35
N VAL A 48 5.55 19.57 4.20
CA VAL A 48 6.10 20.25 3.01
C VAL A 48 6.86 19.23 2.16
N PHE A 49 6.28 18.86 1.03
CA PHE A 49 6.87 17.92 0.08
C PHE A 49 7.59 18.64 -1.04
N GLY A 50 8.77 18.14 -1.40
CA GLY A 50 9.61 18.65 -2.45
C GLY A 50 10.42 17.55 -3.15
N ASN A 51 11.42 17.97 -3.94
CA ASN A 51 12.35 17.06 -4.62
C ASN A 51 11.63 16.03 -5.51
N LYS A 52 10.62 16.48 -6.27
CA LYS A 52 9.88 15.60 -7.18
C LYS A 52 10.82 14.96 -8.19
N THR A 53 10.75 13.65 -8.26
CA THR A 53 11.44 12.84 -9.27
C THR A 53 10.40 12.04 -10.04
N THR A 54 10.39 12.15 -11.36
CA THR A 54 9.60 11.29 -12.24
C THR A 54 10.51 10.20 -12.79
N LEU A 55 10.15 8.95 -12.49
CA LEU A 55 10.91 7.79 -12.92
C LEU A 55 10.51 7.36 -14.33
N PRO A 56 11.41 6.68 -15.08
CA PRO A 56 11.12 6.20 -16.43
C PRO A 56 10.16 4.99 -16.45
N PHE A 57 9.70 4.54 -15.30
CA PHE A 57 8.86 3.36 -15.14
C PHE A 57 7.38 3.72 -15.19
N ARG A 58 6.56 2.75 -15.62
CA ARG A 58 5.11 2.89 -15.71
C ARG A 58 4.41 1.78 -14.94
N SER A 59 3.32 2.13 -14.28
CA SER A 59 2.47 1.19 -13.55
C SER A 59 1.04 1.31 -14.05
N TYR A 60 0.58 0.31 -14.77
CA TYR A 60 -0.78 0.26 -15.31
C TYR A 60 -1.13 -1.16 -15.77
N ARG A 61 -2.42 -1.43 -15.94
CA ARG A 61 -2.92 -2.60 -16.65
C ARG A 61 -3.76 -2.15 -17.85
N LEU A 62 -3.88 -3.05 -18.82
CA LEU A 62 -4.79 -2.90 -19.94
C LEU A 62 -6.08 -3.66 -19.64
N GLU A 63 -7.22 -2.98 -19.74
CA GLU A 63 -8.53 -3.58 -19.67
C GLU A 63 -9.14 -3.56 -21.07
N HIS A 64 -9.70 -4.69 -21.49
CA HIS A 64 -10.34 -4.86 -22.77
C HIS A 64 -11.84 -5.03 -22.52
N ASP A 65 -12.61 -4.08 -22.98
CA ASP A 65 -14.07 -4.15 -22.98
C ASP A 65 -14.55 -4.52 -24.39
N THR A 66 -15.44 -5.50 -24.49
CA THR A 66 -16.09 -5.87 -25.75
C THR A 66 -17.55 -5.53 -25.66
N ASP A 67 -18.00 -4.63 -26.52
CA ASP A 67 -19.39 -4.22 -26.61
C ASP A 67 -20.26 -5.32 -27.24
N SER A 68 -21.59 -5.20 -27.08
CA SER A 68 -22.56 -6.16 -27.59
C SER A 68 -22.56 -6.27 -29.12
N ASP A 69 -22.01 -5.28 -29.83
CA ASP A 69 -21.84 -5.25 -31.28
C ASP A 69 -20.54 -5.90 -31.77
N GLY A 70 -19.72 -6.42 -30.83
CA GLY A 70 -18.43 -7.03 -31.12
C GLY A 70 -17.27 -6.04 -31.25
N SER A 71 -17.50 -4.74 -31.07
CA SER A 71 -16.43 -3.76 -31.01
C SER A 71 -15.63 -3.92 -29.68
N SER A 72 -14.31 -3.75 -29.74
CA SER A 72 -13.47 -3.82 -28.54
C SER A 72 -12.76 -2.50 -28.31
N THR A 73 -12.80 -2.03 -27.06
CA THR A 73 -12.03 -0.89 -26.61
C THR A 73 -10.96 -1.35 -25.61
N THR A 74 -9.79 -0.71 -25.66
CA THR A 74 -8.72 -0.97 -24.69
C THR A 74 -8.52 0.28 -23.84
N ARG A 75 -8.66 0.13 -22.53
CA ARG A 75 -8.45 1.19 -21.56
C ARG A 75 -7.19 0.94 -20.75
N THR A 76 -6.38 1.99 -20.57
CA THR A 76 -5.27 1.98 -19.63
C THR A 76 -5.76 2.35 -18.24
N VAL A 77 -5.53 1.48 -17.26
CA VAL A 77 -5.88 1.70 -15.86
C VAL A 77 -4.60 1.82 -15.05
N PRO A 78 -4.27 3.01 -14.52
CA PRO A 78 -3.11 3.19 -13.66
C PRO A 78 -3.21 2.32 -12.41
N LEU A 79 -2.10 1.71 -12.01
CA LEU A 79 -1.98 0.93 -10.78
C LEU A 79 -1.12 1.69 -9.76
N ALA A 80 -1.48 1.55 -8.49
CA ALA A 80 -0.72 2.14 -7.39
C ALA A 80 0.69 1.54 -7.30
N PRO A 81 1.74 2.33 -7.02
CA PRO A 81 2.99 1.79 -6.53
C PRO A 81 2.88 1.42 -5.05
N ALA A 82 3.83 0.63 -4.55
CA ALA A 82 4.11 0.46 -3.14
C ALA A 82 5.47 1.05 -2.80
N LEU A 83 5.60 1.53 -1.57
CA LEU A 83 6.79 2.22 -1.10
C LEU A 83 7.18 1.73 0.29
N ALA A 84 8.46 1.44 0.49
CA ALA A 84 9.09 1.25 1.78
C ALA A 84 10.39 2.03 1.84
N CYS A 85 10.75 2.52 3.03
CA CYS A 85 12.00 3.25 3.25
C CYS A 85 12.78 2.59 4.38
N ASN A 86 14.09 2.48 4.21
CA ASN A 86 15.02 2.00 5.23
C ASN A 86 16.37 2.71 5.09
N GLU A 87 17.40 2.21 5.79
CA GLU A 87 18.77 2.75 5.72
C GLU A 87 19.41 2.60 4.33
N ASP A 88 18.96 1.61 3.53
CA ASP A 88 19.41 1.38 2.16
C ASP A 88 18.69 2.29 1.15
N GLY A 89 17.77 3.16 1.58
CA GLY A 89 17.04 4.11 0.74
C GLY A 89 15.57 3.79 0.55
N ASP A 90 15.01 4.27 -0.55
CA ASP A 90 13.61 4.07 -0.89
C ASP A 90 13.47 2.87 -1.84
N HIS A 91 12.54 2.00 -1.52
CA HIS A 91 12.21 0.82 -2.29
C HIS A 91 10.81 0.97 -2.88
N LEU A 92 10.71 1.08 -4.20
CA LEU A 92 9.45 1.09 -4.91
C LEU A 92 9.18 -0.30 -5.49
N VAL A 93 7.93 -0.74 -5.37
CA VAL A 93 7.42 -1.93 -6.04
C VAL A 93 6.20 -1.55 -6.86
N TRP A 94 6.09 -2.08 -8.07
CA TRP A 94 4.93 -1.82 -8.93
C TRP A 94 4.64 -3.01 -9.83
N THR A 95 3.42 -3.07 -10.30
CA THR A 95 2.99 -4.03 -11.32
C THR A 95 3.05 -3.35 -12.68
N GLY A 96 3.82 -3.92 -13.60
CA GLY A 96 3.94 -3.45 -14.98
C GLY A 96 2.75 -3.86 -15.86
N SER A 97 2.71 -3.34 -17.08
CA SER A 97 1.66 -3.69 -18.07
C SER A 97 1.70 -5.17 -18.52
N ASP A 98 2.81 -5.82 -18.30
CA ASP A 98 3.04 -7.26 -18.51
C ASP A 98 2.62 -8.11 -17.30
N ARG A 99 2.00 -7.47 -16.28
CA ARG A 99 1.68 -8.04 -14.98
C ARG A 99 2.90 -8.41 -14.13
N GLY A 100 4.10 -8.10 -14.58
CA GLY A 100 5.32 -8.36 -13.84
C GLY A 100 5.40 -7.50 -12.58
N VAL A 101 5.74 -8.11 -11.45
CA VAL A 101 6.06 -7.39 -10.21
C VAL A 101 7.51 -6.94 -10.28
N ASN A 102 7.72 -5.64 -10.22
CA ASN A 102 9.01 -4.97 -10.38
C ASN A 102 9.44 -4.28 -9.09
N HIS A 103 10.73 -4.15 -8.89
CA HIS A 103 11.34 -3.46 -7.77
C HIS A 103 12.39 -2.46 -8.25
N TYR A 104 12.45 -1.30 -7.61
CA TYR A 104 13.47 -0.27 -7.78
C TYR A 104 13.98 0.18 -6.42
N SER A 105 15.29 0.35 -6.29
CA SER A 105 15.93 0.94 -5.11
C SER A 105 16.65 2.22 -5.50
N THR A 106 16.43 3.29 -4.73
CA THR A 106 17.09 4.58 -4.96
C THR A 106 18.58 4.55 -4.65
N SER A 107 19.03 3.71 -3.72
CA SER A 107 20.44 3.62 -3.32
C SER A 107 21.32 3.01 -4.41
N THR A 108 20.80 2.02 -5.12
CA THR A 108 21.56 1.31 -6.17
C THR A 108 21.20 1.80 -7.57
N ALA A 109 20.16 2.62 -7.71
CA ALA A 109 19.49 2.95 -8.97
C ALA A 109 19.16 1.68 -9.81
N GLY A 110 19.10 0.54 -9.12
CA GLY A 110 18.88 -0.77 -9.70
C GLY A 110 17.41 -1.11 -9.82
N THR A 111 17.03 -1.65 -10.97
CA THR A 111 15.69 -2.20 -11.19
C THR A 111 15.80 -3.70 -11.41
N GLY A 112 14.76 -4.43 -10.96
CA GLY A 112 14.66 -5.86 -11.21
C GLY A 112 13.22 -6.32 -11.33
N TYR A 113 12.97 -7.18 -12.31
CA TYR A 113 11.78 -8.01 -12.34
C TYR A 113 11.92 -9.12 -11.29
N LEU A 114 10.93 -9.29 -10.44
CA LEU A 114 11.00 -10.22 -9.32
C LEU A 114 10.65 -11.68 -9.70
N GLY A 115 10.31 -11.95 -10.95
CA GLY A 115 9.91 -13.27 -11.41
C GLY A 115 8.46 -13.65 -11.06
N GLU A 116 7.68 -12.68 -10.55
CA GLU A 116 6.32 -12.89 -10.07
C GLU A 116 5.32 -12.07 -10.89
N GLN A 117 4.08 -12.53 -10.95
CA GLN A 117 3.01 -11.87 -11.69
C GLN A 117 1.82 -11.54 -10.79
N SER A 118 1.23 -10.37 -11.02
CA SER A 118 0.01 -9.89 -10.37
C SER A 118 -0.83 -9.08 -11.35
N SER A 119 -2.14 -9.14 -11.23
CA SER A 119 -3.06 -8.21 -11.92
C SER A 119 -3.30 -6.94 -11.10
N GLU A 120 -2.94 -6.95 -9.83
CA GLU A 120 -3.18 -5.91 -8.84
C GLU A 120 -1.85 -5.28 -8.38
N PRO A 121 -1.87 -4.12 -7.73
CA PRO A 121 -0.72 -3.59 -7.05
C PRO A 121 -0.12 -4.60 -6.06
N ALA A 122 1.20 -4.58 -5.92
CA ALA A 122 1.87 -5.29 -4.84
C ALA A 122 2.06 -4.35 -3.63
N ALA A 123 2.42 -4.90 -2.48
CA ALA A 123 2.75 -4.16 -1.26
C ALA A 123 4.16 -4.51 -0.80
N VAL A 124 4.85 -3.56 -0.18
CA VAL A 124 6.18 -3.74 0.38
C VAL A 124 6.31 -3.06 1.74
N ALA A 125 6.98 -3.73 2.68
CA ALA A 125 7.37 -3.17 3.97
C ALA A 125 8.86 -3.41 4.21
N ALA A 126 9.48 -2.55 5.03
CA ALA A 126 10.88 -2.68 5.41
C ALA A 126 11.01 -2.87 6.93
N ARG A 127 11.97 -3.71 7.35
CA ARG A 127 12.40 -3.87 8.74
C ARG A 127 13.94 -3.98 8.76
N GLY A 128 14.60 -2.90 9.18
CA GLY A 128 16.05 -2.81 8.97
C GLY A 128 16.37 -2.97 7.47
N GLN A 129 17.27 -3.87 7.13
CA GLN A 129 17.65 -4.16 5.74
C GLN A 129 16.74 -5.20 5.07
N GLU A 130 15.80 -5.78 5.81
CA GLU A 130 14.86 -6.76 5.26
C GLU A 130 13.69 -6.08 4.56
N LEU A 131 13.22 -6.69 3.48
CA LEU A 131 11.97 -6.30 2.82
C LEU A 131 10.98 -7.47 2.84
N LEU A 132 9.73 -7.17 3.14
CA LEU A 132 8.62 -8.08 2.97
C LEU A 132 7.77 -7.59 1.79
N LEU A 133 7.59 -8.45 0.82
CA LEU A 133 6.75 -8.24 -0.36
C LEU A 133 5.48 -9.07 -0.22
N ALA A 134 4.33 -8.48 -0.55
CA ALA A 134 3.07 -9.20 -0.69
C ALA A 134 2.38 -8.83 -2.00
N TRP A 135 1.71 -9.81 -2.63
CA TRP A 135 0.92 -9.58 -3.85
C TRP A 135 -0.18 -10.62 -3.98
N THR A 136 -1.21 -10.26 -4.73
CA THR A 136 -2.23 -11.20 -5.16
C THR A 136 -1.81 -11.79 -6.51
N GLY A 137 -1.58 -13.09 -6.55
CA GLY A 137 -1.21 -13.79 -7.78
C GLY A 137 -2.33 -13.79 -8.82
N THR A 138 -2.02 -14.20 -10.03
CA THR A 138 -3.01 -14.35 -11.10
C THR A 138 -4.05 -15.45 -10.81
N ASP A 139 -3.74 -16.35 -9.88
CA ASP A 139 -4.64 -17.35 -9.29
C ASP A 139 -5.49 -16.82 -8.14
N ARG A 140 -5.38 -15.52 -7.83
CA ARG A 140 -6.02 -14.81 -6.71
C ARG A 140 -5.54 -15.23 -5.32
N ARG A 141 -4.50 -16.01 -5.21
CA ARG A 141 -3.91 -16.34 -3.91
C ARG A 141 -3.03 -15.21 -3.42
N VAL A 142 -3.05 -14.97 -2.13
CA VAL A 142 -2.13 -14.02 -1.47
C VAL A 142 -0.77 -14.68 -1.31
N ASN A 143 0.26 -14.00 -1.80
CA ASN A 143 1.64 -14.46 -1.77
C ASN A 143 2.50 -13.52 -0.95
N LEU A 144 3.49 -14.08 -0.26
CA LEU A 144 4.51 -13.36 0.49
C LEU A 144 5.89 -13.78 0.01
N ARG A 145 6.83 -12.83 0.05
CA ARG A 145 8.24 -13.10 -0.23
C ARG A 145 9.10 -12.20 0.63
N HIS A 146 10.13 -12.76 1.20
CA HIS A 146 11.07 -12.05 2.07
C HIS A 146 12.37 -11.79 1.32
N ARG A 147 12.98 -10.63 1.56
CA ARG A 147 14.33 -10.32 1.09
C ARG A 147 15.21 -10.13 2.31
N VAL A 148 16.30 -10.91 2.35
CA VAL A 148 17.34 -10.79 3.37
C VAL A 148 18.64 -10.38 2.68
N GLY A 149 19.17 -9.22 3.04
CA GLY A 149 20.27 -8.60 2.31
C GLY A 149 19.91 -8.34 0.86
N VAL A 150 20.60 -8.98 -0.10
CA VAL A 150 20.35 -8.82 -1.54
C VAL A 150 19.51 -9.95 -2.15
N HIS A 151 19.19 -10.97 -1.38
CA HIS A 151 18.55 -12.19 -1.88
C HIS A 151 17.07 -12.24 -1.50
N TRP A 152 16.23 -12.53 -2.51
CA TRP A 152 14.83 -12.84 -2.30
C TRP A 152 14.66 -14.33 -2.01
N GLU A 153 14.10 -14.64 -0.83
CA GLU A 153 13.75 -16.00 -0.43
C GLU A 153 12.65 -16.57 -1.35
N PRO A 154 12.45 -17.91 -1.37
CA PRO A 154 11.31 -18.51 -2.03
C PRO A 154 9.99 -17.91 -1.55
N LYS A 155 9.01 -17.78 -2.46
CA LYS A 155 7.70 -17.29 -2.08
C LYS A 155 6.94 -18.29 -1.22
N TRP A 156 6.14 -17.75 -0.33
CA TRP A 156 5.11 -18.49 0.42
C TRP A 156 3.74 -18.06 -0.09
N THR A 157 2.94 -19.02 -0.54
CA THR A 157 1.58 -18.81 -1.03
C THR A 157 0.61 -19.24 0.07
N LEU A 158 -0.27 -18.34 0.49
CA LEU A 158 -1.33 -18.62 1.45
C LEU A 158 -2.50 -19.37 0.79
N ASP A 159 -3.30 -20.05 1.59
CA ASP A 159 -4.59 -20.60 1.12
C ASP A 159 -5.70 -19.55 1.03
N GLU A 160 -5.34 -18.28 1.30
CA GLU A 160 -6.23 -17.13 1.29
C GLU A 160 -6.34 -16.51 -0.11
N HIS A 161 -7.56 -16.06 -0.44
CA HIS A 161 -7.87 -15.49 -1.74
C HIS A 161 -8.29 -14.02 -1.62
N SER A 162 -7.80 -13.22 -2.56
CA SER A 162 -8.19 -11.84 -2.78
C SER A 162 -8.27 -11.54 -4.27
N SER A 163 -9.11 -10.58 -4.65
CA SER A 163 -9.08 -10.00 -5.99
C SER A 163 -8.51 -8.57 -6.00
N LEU A 164 -7.96 -8.14 -4.86
CA LEU A 164 -7.38 -6.82 -4.64
C LEU A 164 -5.94 -6.94 -4.13
N ALA A 165 -5.23 -5.82 -4.09
CA ALA A 165 -3.90 -5.75 -3.50
C ALA A 165 -3.94 -6.07 -2.00
N PRO A 166 -2.99 -6.84 -1.46
CA PRO A 166 -2.79 -6.94 -0.02
C PRO A 166 -2.06 -5.72 0.53
N ALA A 167 -2.00 -5.59 1.85
CA ALA A 167 -1.16 -4.63 2.56
C ALA A 167 -0.25 -5.37 3.53
N VAL A 168 1.00 -4.92 3.64
CA VAL A 168 1.97 -5.42 4.63
C VAL A 168 2.60 -4.26 5.38
N CYS A 169 2.92 -4.49 6.64
CA CYS A 169 3.80 -3.60 7.39
C CYS A 169 4.66 -4.39 8.38
N ALA A 170 5.66 -3.73 8.91
CA ALA A 170 6.59 -4.29 9.87
C ALA A 170 6.77 -3.31 11.03
N SER A 171 6.65 -3.80 12.26
CA SER A 171 7.17 -3.16 13.46
C SER A 171 8.61 -3.64 13.72
N ALA A 172 9.20 -3.20 14.81
CA ALA A 172 10.53 -3.68 15.20
C ALA A 172 10.57 -5.20 15.43
N THR A 173 9.47 -5.79 15.90
CA THR A 173 9.41 -7.19 16.33
C THR A 173 8.49 -8.06 15.49
N GLU A 174 7.41 -7.50 14.95
CA GLU A 174 6.34 -8.26 14.32
C GLU A 174 6.04 -7.74 12.90
N LEU A 175 5.46 -8.62 12.10
CA LEU A 175 4.95 -8.33 10.77
C LEU A 175 3.43 -8.42 10.78
N ALA A 176 2.78 -7.60 9.96
CA ALA A 176 1.35 -7.68 9.74
C ALA A 176 1.03 -7.72 8.25
N LEU A 177 0.00 -8.47 7.92
CA LEU A 177 -0.59 -8.62 6.58
C LEU A 177 -2.09 -8.36 6.70
N ALA A 178 -2.65 -7.62 5.75
CA ALA A 178 -4.09 -7.50 5.59
C ALA A 178 -4.49 -7.65 4.13
N TRP A 179 -5.70 -8.14 3.88
CA TRP A 179 -6.29 -8.23 2.54
C TRP A 179 -7.80 -8.13 2.61
N THR A 180 -8.39 -7.74 1.51
CA THR A 180 -9.84 -7.81 1.32
C THR A 180 -10.16 -9.17 0.70
N GLY A 181 -10.93 -9.97 1.41
CA GLY A 181 -11.37 -11.28 0.92
C GLY A 181 -12.32 -11.18 -0.29
N THR A 182 -12.58 -12.29 -0.96
CA THR A 182 -13.53 -12.33 -2.08
C THR A 182 -14.97 -12.05 -1.65
N ASP A 183 -15.26 -12.15 -0.34
CA ASP A 183 -16.52 -11.77 0.31
C ASP A 183 -16.55 -10.30 0.76
N ARG A 184 -15.50 -9.53 0.40
CA ARG A 184 -15.25 -8.13 0.76
C ARG A 184 -14.94 -7.86 2.22
N HIS A 185 -14.87 -8.87 3.07
CA HIS A 185 -14.42 -8.67 4.44
C HIS A 185 -12.92 -8.44 4.51
N LEU A 186 -12.52 -7.58 5.43
CA LEU A 186 -11.13 -7.38 5.74
C LEU A 186 -10.61 -8.56 6.58
N ASN A 187 -9.43 -9.01 6.25
CA ASN A 187 -8.73 -10.08 6.95
C ASN A 187 -7.36 -9.59 7.37
N VAL A 188 -6.89 -10.01 8.54
CA VAL A 188 -5.59 -9.63 9.08
C VAL A 188 -4.86 -10.86 9.61
N MET A 189 -3.54 -10.85 9.47
CA MET A 189 -2.61 -11.80 10.10
C MET A 189 -1.46 -11.02 10.71
N VAL A 190 -0.96 -11.49 11.85
CA VAL A 190 0.21 -10.91 12.53
C VAL A 190 1.15 -12.04 12.93
N THR A 191 2.45 -11.79 12.83
CA THR A 191 3.43 -12.71 13.42
C THR A 191 3.44 -12.56 14.94
N ARG A 192 3.83 -13.62 15.62
CA ARG A 192 4.16 -13.61 17.05
C ARG A 192 5.42 -14.44 17.25
N GLY A 193 6.47 -13.80 17.75
CA GLY A 193 7.77 -14.47 17.86
C GLY A 193 8.30 -14.97 16.52
N GLY A 194 8.04 -14.23 15.45
CA GLY A 194 8.46 -14.56 14.08
C GLY A 194 7.61 -15.61 13.36
N GLN A 195 6.53 -16.13 13.99
CA GLN A 195 5.63 -17.10 13.37
C GLN A 195 4.30 -16.44 13.01
N TRP A 196 3.81 -16.64 11.79
CA TRP A 196 2.49 -16.16 11.36
C TRP A 196 1.38 -16.83 12.15
N GLY A 197 0.48 -16.02 12.71
CA GLY A 197 -0.75 -16.49 13.33
C GLY A 197 -1.79 -16.92 12.28
N ALA A 198 -2.91 -17.45 12.75
CA ALA A 198 -4.06 -17.73 11.87
C ALA A 198 -4.68 -16.41 11.37
N PRO A 199 -5.27 -16.40 10.16
CA PRO A 199 -6.06 -15.28 9.68
C PRO A 199 -7.24 -14.96 10.61
N VAL A 200 -7.47 -13.68 10.83
CA VAL A 200 -8.63 -13.14 11.55
C VAL A 200 -9.48 -12.36 10.57
N ARG A 201 -10.69 -12.82 10.32
CA ARG A 201 -11.68 -12.10 9.52
C ARG A 201 -12.37 -11.07 10.39
N LEU A 202 -12.40 -9.83 9.90
CA LEU A 202 -13.07 -8.71 10.56
C LEU A 202 -14.52 -8.56 10.05
N GLU A 203 -15.35 -7.87 10.82
CA GLU A 203 -16.72 -7.53 10.39
C GLU A 203 -16.75 -6.41 9.34
N GLU A 204 -15.69 -5.61 9.27
CA GLU A 204 -15.53 -4.51 8.33
C GLU A 204 -15.39 -5.00 6.90
N THR A 205 -15.99 -4.23 5.99
CA THR A 205 -15.98 -4.54 4.56
C THR A 205 -15.42 -3.38 3.73
N SER A 206 -14.75 -3.72 2.64
CA SER A 206 -14.22 -2.77 1.67
C SER A 206 -14.35 -3.31 0.24
N SER A 207 -14.45 -2.39 -0.72
CA SER A 207 -14.30 -2.71 -2.15
C SER A 207 -12.91 -2.31 -2.67
N ASP A 208 -12.06 -1.76 -1.81
CA ASP A 208 -10.71 -1.30 -2.10
C ASP A 208 -9.68 -2.08 -1.25
N PRO A 209 -8.41 -2.08 -1.64
CA PRO A 209 -7.32 -2.61 -0.81
C PRO A 209 -7.26 -1.94 0.57
N PRO A 210 -6.88 -2.67 1.63
CA PRO A 210 -6.54 -2.07 2.91
C PRO A 210 -5.15 -1.42 2.88
N ALA A 211 -4.84 -0.66 3.94
CA ALA A 211 -3.50 -0.18 4.25
C ALA A 211 -3.13 -0.49 5.69
N LEU A 212 -1.85 -0.69 5.95
CA LEU A 212 -1.31 -1.03 7.26
C LEU A 212 -0.10 -0.16 7.61
N CYS A 213 0.02 0.20 8.88
CA CYS A 213 1.29 0.67 9.44
C CYS A 213 1.43 0.26 10.92
N PRO A 214 2.67 0.17 11.45
CA PRO A 214 2.88 -0.05 12.88
C PRO A 214 2.58 1.24 13.67
N ARG A 215 2.09 1.09 14.91
CA ARG A 215 1.91 2.16 15.90
C ARG A 215 2.14 1.60 17.30
N GLY A 216 3.30 1.90 17.88
CA GLY A 216 3.74 1.29 19.13
C GLY A 216 3.81 -0.24 19.02
N ASP A 217 3.10 -0.92 19.91
CA ASP A 217 2.96 -2.40 19.95
C ASP A 217 1.75 -2.92 19.17
N ARG A 218 1.05 -2.03 18.45
CA ARG A 218 -0.16 -2.32 17.67
C ARG A 218 0.06 -2.00 16.19
N PHE A 219 -0.94 -2.33 15.40
CA PHE A 219 -1.00 -1.97 13.99
C PHE A 219 -2.25 -1.13 13.70
N VAL A 220 -2.10 -0.15 12.84
CA VAL A 220 -3.23 0.62 12.30
C VAL A 220 -3.61 0.02 10.96
N LEU A 221 -4.90 -0.28 10.81
CA LEU A 221 -5.54 -0.69 9.58
C LEU A 221 -6.37 0.48 9.06
N ALA A 222 -6.22 0.83 7.79
CA ALA A 222 -7.09 1.78 7.10
C ALA A 222 -7.74 1.16 5.88
N TRP A 223 -8.96 1.60 5.57
CA TRP A 223 -9.66 1.21 4.35
C TRP A 223 -10.65 2.28 3.92
N THR A 224 -11.01 2.24 2.65
CA THR A 224 -12.10 3.04 2.10
C THR A 224 -13.40 2.27 2.22
N GLY A 225 -14.35 2.80 2.96
CA GLY A 225 -15.68 2.22 3.12
C GLY A 225 -16.52 2.31 1.83
N THR A 226 -17.65 1.64 1.81
CA THR A 226 -18.59 1.68 0.68
C THR A 226 -19.20 3.07 0.46
N ASP A 227 -19.17 3.92 1.47
CA ASP A 227 -19.55 5.34 1.46
C ASP A 227 -18.42 6.27 0.99
N ARG A 228 -17.29 5.69 0.55
CA ARG A 228 -16.07 6.40 0.15
C ARG A 228 -15.34 7.13 1.26
N ARG A 229 -15.71 6.98 2.50
CA ARG A 229 -14.96 7.54 3.62
C ARG A 229 -13.80 6.65 4.01
N VAL A 230 -12.73 7.29 4.46
CA VAL A 230 -11.57 6.59 5.03
C VAL A 230 -11.89 6.20 6.47
N ASN A 231 -11.67 4.95 6.80
CA ASN A 231 -11.86 4.39 8.13
C ASN A 231 -10.52 3.93 8.69
N LEU A 232 -10.35 4.01 9.99
CA LEU A 232 -9.19 3.54 10.74
C LEU A 232 -9.63 2.62 11.87
N ALA A 233 -8.85 1.57 12.12
CA ALA A 233 -8.95 0.75 13.33
C ALA A 233 -7.54 0.35 13.76
N THR A 234 -7.33 0.12 15.05
CA THR A 234 -6.09 -0.47 15.55
C THR A 234 -6.34 -1.94 15.89
N PHE A 235 -5.35 -2.78 15.68
CA PHE A 235 -5.39 -4.17 16.12
C PHE A 235 -4.05 -4.58 16.72
N GLY A 236 -4.11 -5.54 17.63
CA GLY A 236 -2.95 -6.02 18.36
C GLY A 236 -3.31 -7.27 19.17
N PRO A 237 -2.51 -7.59 20.21
CA PRO A 237 -2.71 -8.80 21.01
C PRO A 237 -4.11 -8.94 21.62
N ASP A 238 -4.75 -7.81 21.95
CA ASP A 238 -6.06 -7.74 22.61
C ASP A 238 -7.24 -7.69 21.62
N GLY A 239 -6.99 -7.82 20.32
CA GLY A 239 -7.98 -7.75 19.27
C GLY A 239 -7.99 -6.41 18.54
N ALA A 240 -9.07 -6.14 17.79
CA ALA A 240 -9.28 -4.91 17.03
C ALA A 240 -10.07 -3.89 17.85
N SER A 241 -9.74 -2.59 17.70
CA SER A 241 -10.56 -1.50 18.21
C SER A 241 -11.81 -1.31 17.32
N PRO A 242 -12.86 -0.65 17.82
CA PRO A 242 -13.91 -0.14 16.94
C PRO A 242 -13.33 0.73 15.84
N ALA A 243 -13.93 0.66 14.64
CA ALA A 243 -13.55 1.50 13.53
C ALA A 243 -13.90 2.97 13.79
N GLU A 244 -12.98 3.85 13.47
CA GLU A 244 -13.18 5.30 13.45
C GLU A 244 -13.23 5.79 12.02
N GLN A 245 -14.29 6.51 11.68
CA GLN A 245 -14.47 7.09 10.35
C GLN A 245 -13.91 8.50 10.32
N LEU A 246 -13.06 8.77 9.33
CA LEU A 246 -12.54 10.11 9.08
C LEU A 246 -13.52 10.93 8.22
N GLU A 247 -13.45 12.26 8.32
CA GLU A 247 -14.21 13.15 7.43
C GLU A 247 -13.64 13.19 5.99
N ALA A 248 -12.59 12.41 5.73
CA ALA A 248 -11.92 12.32 4.44
C ALA A 248 -12.65 11.35 3.49
N THR A 249 -12.83 11.76 2.25
CA THR A 249 -13.33 10.89 1.17
C THR A 249 -12.22 10.54 0.19
N SER A 250 -12.16 9.27 -0.19
CA SER A 250 -11.17 8.77 -1.13
C SER A 250 -11.84 8.07 -2.31
N SER A 251 -11.24 8.18 -3.49
CA SER A 251 -11.64 7.41 -4.67
C SER A 251 -10.91 6.07 -4.78
N HIS A 252 -9.89 5.85 -3.93
CA HIS A 252 -9.00 4.68 -3.95
C HIS A 252 -8.63 4.24 -2.53
N ALA A 253 -7.85 3.18 -2.43
CA ALA A 253 -7.26 2.74 -1.16
C ALA A 253 -6.47 3.89 -0.48
N PRO A 254 -6.53 4.04 0.85
CA PRO A 254 -5.62 4.90 1.59
C PRO A 254 -4.21 4.29 1.65
N SER A 255 -3.26 5.06 2.14
CA SER A 255 -1.92 4.59 2.48
C SER A 255 -1.49 5.17 3.81
N LEU A 256 -0.69 4.43 4.58
CA LEU A 256 -0.30 4.79 5.93
C LEU A 256 1.21 4.71 6.11
N CYS A 257 1.78 5.62 6.90
CA CYS A 257 3.11 5.42 7.48
C CYS A 257 3.19 6.02 8.90
N PRO A 258 4.07 5.49 9.78
CA PRO A 258 4.25 6.06 11.10
C PRO A 258 5.00 7.41 11.01
N LEU A 259 4.61 8.37 11.85
CA LEU A 259 5.35 9.64 12.09
C LEU A 259 6.00 9.67 13.48
N GLY A 260 5.95 8.60 14.20
CA GLY A 260 6.40 8.39 15.57
C GLY A 260 5.62 7.24 16.17
N ASP A 261 5.75 7.05 17.48
CA ASP A 261 5.15 5.90 18.15
C ASP A 261 3.61 5.96 18.22
N GLU A 262 3.04 7.18 18.31
CA GLU A 262 1.60 7.39 18.54
C GLU A 262 0.89 8.09 17.37
N THR A 263 1.63 8.50 16.33
CA THR A 263 1.07 9.27 15.23
C THR A 263 1.23 8.55 13.89
N THR A 264 0.19 8.63 13.08
CA THR A 264 0.12 7.99 11.77
C THR A 264 -0.17 9.04 10.70
N LEU A 265 0.64 9.09 9.64
CA LEU A 265 0.30 9.81 8.43
C LEU A 265 -0.65 8.96 7.59
N VAL A 266 -1.79 9.53 7.25
CA VAL A 266 -2.77 8.96 6.33
C VAL A 266 -2.69 9.72 5.02
N ALA A 267 -2.51 9.02 3.92
CA ALA A 267 -2.53 9.60 2.58
C ALA A 267 -3.62 8.96 1.73
N TRP A 268 -4.27 9.75 0.88
CA TRP A 268 -5.30 9.24 -0.04
C TRP A 268 -5.40 10.09 -1.31
N THR A 269 -5.97 9.51 -2.33
CA THR A 269 -6.33 10.22 -3.55
C THR A 269 -7.78 10.68 -3.46
N GLY A 270 -7.99 12.00 -3.42
CA GLY A 270 -9.33 12.60 -3.34
C GLY A 270 -10.15 12.42 -4.62
N SER A 271 -11.44 12.72 -4.55
CA SER A 271 -12.34 12.68 -5.71
C SER A 271 -11.94 13.66 -6.83
N ASP A 272 -11.16 14.69 -6.50
CA ASP A 272 -10.54 15.65 -7.44
C ASP A 272 -9.21 15.14 -8.01
N ARG A 273 -8.83 13.90 -7.69
CA ARG A 273 -7.59 13.21 -8.08
C ARG A 273 -6.32 13.78 -7.43
N ARG A 274 -6.44 14.75 -6.53
CA ARG A 274 -5.28 15.27 -5.79
C ARG A 274 -4.87 14.34 -4.68
N LEU A 275 -3.57 14.39 -4.38
CA LEU A 275 -3.01 13.67 -3.24
C LEU A 275 -3.25 14.47 -1.97
N ASN A 276 -3.88 13.86 -1.00
CA ASN A 276 -4.21 14.41 0.30
C ASN A 276 -3.45 13.67 1.39
N LEU A 277 -3.02 14.38 2.41
CA LEU A 277 -2.34 13.82 3.57
C LEU A 277 -2.91 14.45 4.84
N ALA A 278 -2.99 13.68 5.91
CA ALA A 278 -3.37 14.17 7.23
C ALA A 278 -2.73 13.32 8.33
N ILE A 279 -2.57 13.89 9.51
CA ILE A 279 -2.04 13.19 10.69
C ILE A 279 -3.21 12.70 11.54
N ALA A 280 -3.21 11.43 11.89
CA ALA A 280 -4.13 10.79 12.83
C ALA A 280 -3.39 10.42 14.13
N TYR A 281 -4.05 10.65 15.28
CA TYR A 281 -3.54 10.36 16.63
C TYR A 281 -4.22 9.14 17.24
#